data_5ecdad784aa24e5350ab29ba8bd8ca51
#
_entry.id   5ecdad784aa24e5350ab29ba8bd8ca51
#
_cell.length_a   1.000
_cell.length_b   1.000
_cell.length_c   1.000
_cell.angle_alpha   90.00
_cell.angle_beta   90.00
_cell.angle_gamma   90.00
#
_symmetry.space_group_name_H-M   'P 1'
#
loop_
_entity.id
_entity.type
_entity.pdbx_description
1 polymer ?
#
loop_
_entity_poly.entity_id
_entity_poly.type
_entity_poly.pdbx_seq_one_letter_code
_entity_poly.pdbx_strand_id
1 'polypeptide(L)'
;MLEMGSKSAPTTASRARPSLAYNLASIAVLALLLAVGAGYLVDELGRRDAVPAPSLADSDPILQTISGRELSIPRAWFRYGEQIRNGFTNQIDLRIAFALDGAKPTQSVDITLLPRSRARTSASLLDRVYLHQFADDTLQGVAGLVGKPMLQQNGYADEQVWYDALSSNPFVAKCQAPVAADISTQCVRTVYLPSGIAAIYTFDAALLQSWRDFDPEIQRWLETIGAW
;
A
#
# COMPACT_ATOMS: atom_id res chain seq x y z
N MET A 1 -88.34 -5.78 -49.12
CA MET A 1 -87.89 -6.63 -48.04
C MET A 1 -86.43 -6.95 -48.32
N LEU A 2 -85.49 -6.15 -47.84
CA LEU A 2 -84.08 -6.27 -48.11
C LEU A 2 -83.34 -5.98 -46.79
N GLU A 3 -82.74 -7.04 -46.21
CA GLU A 3 -81.91 -6.97 -45.03
C GLU A 3 -80.51 -6.43 -45.39
N MET A 4 -80.13 -5.37 -44.73
CA MET A 4 -78.73 -4.84 -44.80
C MET A 4 -77.88 -5.48 -43.71
N GLY A 5 -76.98 -6.35 -44.14
CA GLY A 5 -75.97 -6.95 -43.28
C GLY A 5 -74.84 -5.96 -42.97
N SER A 6 -74.66 -5.64 -41.71
CA SER A 6 -73.59 -4.84 -41.20
C SER A 6 -72.32 -5.69 -41.10
N LYS A 7 -71.26 -5.35 -41.85
CA LYS A 7 -69.94 -5.92 -41.72
C LYS A 7 -69.15 -5.12 -40.70
N SER A 8 -68.82 -5.77 -39.57
CA SER A 8 -67.85 -5.26 -38.60
C SER A 8 -66.45 -5.42 -39.13
N ALA A 9 -65.68 -4.33 -39.16
CA ALA A 9 -64.25 -4.34 -39.52
C ALA A 9 -63.40 -4.78 -38.35
N PRO A 10 -62.31 -5.55 -38.54
CA PRO A 10 -61.38 -5.93 -37.46
C PRO A 10 -60.47 -4.76 -37.05
N THR A 11 -60.51 -4.45 -35.79
CA THR A 11 -59.62 -3.45 -35.16
C THR A 11 -58.17 -4.01 -35.11
N THR A 12 -57.36 -3.49 -35.99
CA THR A 12 -55.87 -3.78 -35.93
C THR A 12 -55.27 -3.07 -34.74
N ALA A 13 -54.87 -3.84 -33.71
CA ALA A 13 -54.10 -3.34 -32.60
C ALA A 13 -52.68 -2.93 -33.10
N SER A 14 -52.44 -1.63 -33.13
CA SER A 14 -51.14 -1.04 -33.44
C SER A 14 -50.16 -1.45 -32.33
N ARG A 15 -49.21 -2.37 -32.60
CA ARG A 15 -48.05 -2.59 -31.76
C ARG A 15 -47.17 -1.35 -31.80
N ALA A 16 -47.21 -0.56 -30.74
CA ALA A 16 -46.30 0.56 -30.55
C ALA A 16 -44.84 0.03 -30.60
N ARG A 17 -44.09 0.41 -31.62
CA ARG A 17 -42.66 0.16 -31.69
C ARG A 17 -42.01 0.96 -30.56
N PRO A 18 -41.17 0.33 -29.68
CA PRO A 18 -40.47 1.09 -28.67
C PRO A 18 -39.65 2.18 -29.32
N SER A 19 -39.86 3.43 -28.91
CA SER A 19 -39.16 4.57 -29.51
C SER A 19 -37.66 4.43 -29.27
N LEU A 20 -36.86 4.81 -30.25
CA LEU A 20 -35.40 4.77 -30.17
C LEU A 20 -34.90 5.51 -28.91
N ALA A 21 -35.58 6.57 -28.50
CA ALA A 21 -35.34 7.33 -27.29
C ALA A 21 -35.53 6.49 -26.01
N TYR A 22 -36.55 5.61 -25.97
CA TYR A 22 -36.79 4.73 -24.82
C TYR A 22 -35.66 3.69 -24.66
N ASN A 23 -35.22 3.10 -25.78
CA ASN A 23 -34.08 2.12 -25.73
C ASN A 23 -32.78 2.79 -25.32
N LEU A 24 -32.50 3.99 -25.82
CA LEU A 24 -31.31 4.76 -25.42
C LEU A 24 -31.37 5.16 -23.95
N ALA A 25 -32.52 5.59 -23.44
CA ALA A 25 -32.68 5.89 -22.02
C ALA A 25 -32.49 4.66 -21.14
N SER A 26 -33.00 3.50 -21.55
CA SER A 26 -32.81 2.23 -20.80
C SER A 26 -31.34 1.79 -20.76
N ILE A 27 -30.63 1.95 -21.88
CA ILE A 27 -29.18 1.63 -21.95
C ILE A 27 -28.40 2.60 -21.05
N ALA A 28 -28.72 3.89 -21.07
CA ALA A 28 -28.04 4.88 -20.24
C ALA A 28 -28.24 4.59 -18.73
N VAL A 29 -29.47 4.25 -18.33
CA VAL A 29 -29.77 3.87 -16.93
C VAL A 29 -29.03 2.60 -16.55
N LEU A 30 -28.97 1.58 -17.40
CA LEU A 30 -28.23 0.35 -17.12
C LEU A 30 -26.75 0.60 -17.00
N ALA A 31 -26.16 1.41 -17.88
CA ALA A 31 -24.75 1.79 -17.83
C ALA A 31 -24.42 2.57 -16.54
N LEU A 32 -25.31 3.47 -16.11
CA LEU A 32 -25.15 4.21 -14.85
C LEU A 32 -25.17 3.27 -13.64
N LEU A 33 -26.12 2.32 -13.60
CA LEU A 33 -26.22 1.35 -12.51
C LEU A 33 -24.99 0.43 -12.44
N LEU A 34 -24.46 0.01 -13.60
CA LEU A 34 -23.24 -0.78 -13.67
C LEU A 34 -22.02 0.03 -13.20
N ALA A 35 -21.92 1.30 -13.57
CA ALA A 35 -20.84 2.17 -13.13
C ALA A 35 -20.87 2.41 -11.61
N VAL A 36 -22.06 2.67 -11.06
CA VAL A 36 -22.25 2.83 -9.60
C VAL A 36 -21.96 1.53 -8.87
N GLY A 37 -22.43 0.39 -9.39
CA GLY A 37 -22.15 -0.94 -8.82
C GLY A 37 -20.67 -1.29 -8.84
N ALA A 38 -19.96 -0.99 -9.93
CA ALA A 38 -18.51 -1.19 -10.02
C ALA A 38 -17.75 -0.26 -9.05
N GLY A 39 -18.16 1.01 -8.94
CA GLY A 39 -17.59 1.95 -7.98
C GLY A 39 -17.77 1.48 -6.53
N TYR A 40 -18.97 0.99 -6.19
CA TYR A 40 -19.24 0.43 -4.86
C TYR A 40 -18.40 -0.82 -4.57
N LEU A 41 -18.25 -1.72 -5.55
CA LEU A 41 -17.41 -2.91 -5.42
C LEU A 41 -15.92 -2.55 -5.20
N VAL A 42 -15.42 -1.57 -5.94
CA VAL A 42 -14.03 -1.10 -5.77
C VAL A 42 -13.82 -0.47 -4.39
N ASP A 43 -14.78 0.36 -3.93
CA ASP A 43 -14.74 0.98 -2.60
C ASP A 43 -14.83 -0.07 -1.48
N GLU A 44 -15.71 -1.07 -1.62
CA GLU A 44 -15.84 -2.17 -0.67
C GLU A 44 -14.62 -3.07 -0.62
N LEU A 45 -14.00 -3.37 -1.77
CA LEU A 45 -12.74 -4.10 -1.83
C LEU A 45 -11.60 -3.29 -1.20
N GLY A 46 -11.55 -1.97 -1.44
CA GLY A 46 -10.56 -1.08 -0.82
C GLY A 46 -10.73 -0.95 0.70
N ARG A 47 -11.97 -1.01 1.21
CA ARG A 47 -12.22 -0.99 2.67
C ARG A 47 -11.80 -2.27 3.38
N ARG A 48 -11.73 -3.40 2.68
CA ARG A 48 -11.23 -4.66 3.24
C ARG A 48 -9.72 -4.64 3.50
N ASP A 49 -9.01 -3.69 2.90
CA ASP A 49 -7.59 -3.41 3.18
C ASP A 49 -7.38 -2.56 4.46
N ALA A 50 -8.43 -2.31 5.26
CA ALA A 50 -8.28 -1.71 6.57
C ALA A 50 -7.36 -2.58 7.42
N VAL A 51 -6.19 -2.05 7.75
CA VAL A 51 -5.14 -2.74 8.51
C VAL A 51 -5.71 -3.12 9.86
N PRO A 52 -5.89 -4.42 10.18
CA PRO A 52 -6.28 -4.82 11.53
C PRO A 52 -5.18 -4.40 12.50
N ALA A 53 -5.57 -3.82 13.62
CA ALA A 53 -4.62 -3.64 14.71
C ALA A 53 -4.04 -5.01 15.08
N PRO A 54 -2.71 -5.16 15.20
CA PRO A 54 -2.10 -6.44 15.49
C PRO A 54 -2.60 -6.93 16.85
N SER A 55 -3.28 -8.05 16.83
CA SER A 55 -3.70 -8.78 18.03
C SER A 55 -3.13 -10.18 17.95
N LEU A 56 -2.30 -10.56 18.91
CA LEU A 56 -1.84 -11.93 19.07
C LEU A 56 -2.96 -12.85 19.57
N ALA A 57 -4.13 -12.29 19.91
CA ALA A 57 -5.23 -13.03 20.55
C ALA A 57 -6.16 -13.76 19.56
N ASP A 58 -6.16 -13.41 18.28
CA ASP A 58 -7.13 -13.94 17.32
C ASP A 58 -6.46 -14.83 16.26
N SER A 59 -6.54 -16.12 16.45
CA SER A 59 -6.09 -17.22 15.59
C SER A 59 -4.64 -17.69 15.80
N ASP A 60 -4.41 -18.99 15.54
CA ASP A 60 -3.08 -19.59 15.60
C ASP A 60 -2.10 -18.84 14.69
N PRO A 61 -0.94 -18.43 15.20
CA PRO A 61 0.07 -17.75 14.41
C PRO A 61 0.58 -18.67 13.30
N ILE A 62 1.06 -18.06 12.21
CA ILE A 62 1.71 -18.75 11.11
C ILE A 62 3.20 -18.86 11.42
N LEU A 63 3.72 -20.09 11.38
CA LEU A 63 5.15 -20.36 11.56
C LEU A 63 5.84 -20.34 10.20
N GLN A 64 6.69 -19.33 9.98
CA GLN A 64 7.49 -19.23 8.77
C GLN A 64 8.98 -19.19 9.09
N THR A 65 9.75 -19.96 8.34
CA THR A 65 11.21 -19.99 8.47
C THR A 65 11.86 -19.21 7.33
N ILE A 66 12.59 -18.17 7.67
CA ILE A 66 13.39 -17.36 6.75
C ILE A 66 14.82 -17.22 7.26
N SER A 67 15.81 -17.41 6.39
CA SER A 67 17.25 -17.36 6.77
C SER A 67 17.62 -18.26 7.96
N GLY A 68 16.93 -19.39 8.13
CA GLY A 68 17.14 -20.30 9.27
C GLY A 68 16.51 -19.84 10.58
N ARG A 69 15.76 -18.74 10.59
CA ARG A 69 15.01 -18.22 11.74
C ARG A 69 13.52 -18.54 11.59
N GLU A 70 12.93 -19.16 12.60
CA GLU A 70 11.49 -19.37 12.67
C GLU A 70 10.82 -18.16 13.28
N LEU A 71 9.79 -17.65 12.60
CA LEU A 71 8.99 -16.51 12.98
C LEU A 71 7.55 -16.96 13.25
N SER A 72 6.97 -16.43 14.33
CA SER A 72 5.58 -16.68 14.72
C SER A 72 4.73 -15.45 14.40
N ILE A 73 4.03 -15.47 13.26
CA ILE A 73 3.44 -14.27 12.67
C ILE A 73 1.91 -14.33 12.76
N PRO A 74 1.25 -13.32 13.36
CA PRO A 74 -0.21 -13.22 13.33
C PRO A 74 -0.72 -13.16 11.88
N ARG A 75 -1.79 -13.92 11.58
CA ARG A 75 -2.40 -13.95 10.23
C ARG A 75 -2.78 -12.56 9.72
N ALA A 76 -3.28 -11.73 10.60
CA ALA A 76 -3.71 -10.37 10.29
C ALA A 76 -2.59 -9.44 9.81
N TRP A 77 -1.32 -9.81 10.03
CA TRP A 77 -0.18 -9.00 9.59
C TRP A 77 0.24 -9.26 8.15
N PHE A 78 -0.16 -10.41 7.58
CA PHE A 78 0.19 -10.71 6.20
C PHE A 78 -0.50 -9.75 5.24
N ARG A 79 0.29 -9.16 4.37
CA ARG A 79 -0.20 -8.29 3.31
C ARG A 79 -0.89 -9.06 2.19
N TYR A 80 -0.46 -10.30 1.94
CA TYR A 80 -0.94 -11.15 0.86
C TYR A 80 -1.41 -12.50 1.38
N GLY A 81 -2.63 -12.88 1.03
CA GLY A 81 -3.28 -14.11 1.50
C GLY A 81 -2.53 -15.39 1.10
N GLU A 82 -1.86 -15.40 -0.06
CA GLU A 82 -1.07 -16.52 -0.54
C GLU A 82 0.16 -16.83 0.31
N GLN A 83 0.61 -15.88 1.13
CA GLN A 83 1.72 -16.07 2.06
C GLN A 83 1.28 -16.68 3.39
N ILE A 84 -0.01 -16.77 3.68
CA ILE A 84 -0.55 -17.30 4.94
C ILE A 84 -0.45 -18.83 4.93
N ARG A 85 0.76 -19.34 5.15
CA ARG A 85 1.07 -20.78 5.21
C ARG A 85 2.31 -21.02 6.05
N ASN A 86 2.34 -22.14 6.75
CA ASN A 86 3.52 -22.56 7.48
C ASN A 86 4.63 -23.04 6.53
N GLY A 87 5.89 -22.94 6.98
CA GLY A 87 7.04 -23.51 6.32
C GLY A 87 8.12 -22.53 5.92
N PHE A 88 8.98 -22.93 4.98
CA PHE A 88 10.12 -22.12 4.52
C PHE A 88 9.68 -21.10 3.49
N THR A 89 10.26 -19.91 3.58
CA THR A 89 10.02 -18.84 2.62
C THR A 89 11.29 -18.01 2.41
N ASN A 90 11.34 -17.32 1.26
CA ASN A 90 12.41 -16.38 0.90
C ASN A 90 11.97 -14.91 1.01
N GLN A 91 10.70 -14.67 1.33
CA GLN A 91 10.13 -13.35 1.49
C GLN A 91 8.86 -13.43 2.32
N ILE A 92 8.69 -12.46 3.21
CA ILE A 92 7.48 -12.28 4.01
C ILE A 92 7.09 -10.81 3.90
N ASP A 93 5.86 -10.55 3.48
CA ASP A 93 5.31 -9.21 3.33
C ASP A 93 4.23 -8.99 4.39
N LEU A 94 4.50 -8.06 5.29
CA LEU A 94 3.66 -7.72 6.42
C LEU A 94 3.15 -6.29 6.28
N ARG A 95 2.01 -6.02 6.90
CA ARG A 95 1.47 -4.68 7.11
C ARG A 95 1.09 -4.53 8.56
N ILE A 96 1.65 -3.54 9.22
CA ILE A 96 1.34 -3.23 10.60
C ILE A 96 0.68 -1.85 10.71
N ALA A 97 -0.22 -1.72 11.66
CA ALA A 97 -0.76 -0.42 12.04
C ALA A 97 0.27 0.30 12.92
N PHE A 98 0.67 1.50 12.52
CA PHE A 98 1.69 2.28 13.20
C PHE A 98 1.06 3.40 13.99
N ALA A 99 1.33 3.43 15.28
CA ALA A 99 0.90 4.48 16.19
C ALA A 99 2.11 5.03 16.92
N LEU A 100 2.33 6.33 16.82
CA LEU A 100 3.30 7.05 17.62
C LEU A 100 2.58 7.70 18.82
N ASP A 101 3.23 7.71 19.97
CA ASP A 101 2.75 8.40 21.20
C ASP A 101 1.40 7.92 21.74
N GLY A 102 1.05 6.63 21.56
CA GLY A 102 -0.20 6.09 22.09
C GLY A 102 -1.48 6.61 21.42
N ALA A 103 -1.34 7.34 20.31
CA ALA A 103 -2.44 7.76 19.46
C ALA A 103 -3.10 6.56 18.78
N LYS A 104 -4.33 6.71 18.30
CA LYS A 104 -4.95 5.68 17.44
C LYS A 104 -4.08 5.48 16.20
N PRO A 105 -3.85 4.22 15.76
CA PRO A 105 -3.12 3.94 14.52
C PRO A 105 -3.79 4.67 13.35
N THR A 106 -3.12 5.65 12.78
CA THR A 106 -3.63 6.41 11.64
C THR A 106 -2.91 6.08 10.35
N GLN A 107 -1.74 5.42 10.47
CA GLN A 107 -0.89 5.09 9.33
C GLN A 107 -0.46 3.62 9.40
N SER A 108 -0.16 3.04 8.25
CA SER A 108 0.38 1.70 8.14
C SER A 108 1.82 1.74 7.64
N VAL A 109 2.61 0.77 8.10
CA VAL A 109 3.94 0.49 7.57
C VAL A 109 3.93 -0.89 6.94
N ASP A 110 4.34 -0.96 5.68
CA ASP A 110 4.59 -2.22 5.01
C ASP A 110 6.02 -2.68 5.32
N ILE A 111 6.16 -3.93 5.72
CA ILE A 111 7.45 -4.53 6.07
C ILE A 111 7.68 -5.75 5.19
N THR A 112 8.74 -5.72 4.39
CA THR A 112 9.19 -6.90 3.64
C THR A 112 10.44 -7.46 4.30
N LEU A 113 10.36 -8.71 4.76
CA LEU A 113 11.49 -9.45 5.33
C LEU A 113 12.11 -10.34 4.26
N LEU A 114 13.43 -10.25 4.12
CA LEU A 114 14.23 -10.97 3.12
C LEU A 114 15.50 -11.56 3.74
N PRO A 115 16.11 -12.60 3.15
CA PRO A 115 17.49 -12.93 3.45
C PRO A 115 18.44 -11.73 3.24
N ARG A 116 19.35 -11.48 4.17
CA ARG A 116 20.29 -10.34 4.12
C ARG A 116 21.04 -10.22 2.80
N SER A 117 21.31 -11.34 2.13
CA SER A 117 22.01 -11.36 0.83
C SER A 117 21.21 -10.74 -0.32
N ARG A 118 19.89 -10.58 -0.15
CA ARG A 118 18.99 -10.06 -1.19
C ARG A 118 18.72 -8.57 -1.12
N ALA A 119 19.21 -7.88 -0.09
CA ALA A 119 18.98 -6.46 0.08
C ALA A 119 20.27 -5.72 0.48
N ARG A 120 20.29 -4.41 0.28
CA ARG A 120 21.32 -3.49 0.75
C ARG A 120 20.68 -2.50 1.71
N THR A 121 21.34 -2.17 2.82
CA THR A 121 20.82 -1.18 3.76
C THR A 121 20.80 0.21 3.13
N SER A 122 19.82 1.01 3.50
CA SER A 122 19.73 2.41 3.05
C SER A 122 20.98 3.22 3.46
N ALA A 123 21.56 2.97 4.64
CA ALA A 123 22.80 3.58 5.06
C ALA A 123 23.97 3.24 4.12
N SER A 124 24.10 1.97 3.70
CA SER A 124 25.14 1.58 2.74
C SER A 124 24.93 2.18 1.35
N LEU A 125 23.67 2.39 0.96
CA LEU A 125 23.33 3.05 -0.32
C LEU A 125 23.60 4.56 -0.26
N LEU A 126 23.47 5.19 0.90
CA LEU A 126 23.81 6.60 1.08
C LEU A 126 25.24 6.86 0.63
N ASP A 127 26.21 6.15 1.19
CA ASP A 127 27.63 6.39 0.90
C ASP A 127 28.04 5.99 -0.51
N ARG A 128 27.49 4.91 -1.02
CA ARG A 128 27.95 4.31 -2.29
C ARG A 128 27.22 4.82 -3.51
N VAL A 129 26.00 5.34 -3.35
CA VAL A 129 25.13 5.69 -4.46
C VAL A 129 24.57 7.10 -4.28
N TYR A 130 23.84 7.37 -3.19
CA TYR A 130 23.01 8.56 -3.12
C TYR A 130 23.84 9.85 -3.06
N LEU A 131 24.94 9.89 -2.29
CA LEU A 131 25.82 11.07 -2.21
C LEU A 131 26.34 11.53 -3.58
N HIS A 132 26.48 10.61 -4.54
CA HIS A 132 26.96 10.92 -5.90
C HIS A 132 25.82 11.31 -6.85
N GLN A 133 24.58 11.26 -6.40
CA GLN A 133 23.39 11.51 -7.19
C GLN A 133 22.54 12.66 -6.66
N PHE A 134 23.02 13.36 -5.64
CA PHE A 134 22.30 14.51 -5.08
C PHE A 134 22.38 15.72 -5.99
N ALA A 135 21.25 16.43 -6.11
CA ALA A 135 21.22 17.78 -6.61
C ALA A 135 21.80 18.76 -5.55
N ASP A 136 22.19 19.95 -5.99
CA ASP A 136 22.79 20.96 -5.10
C ASP A 136 21.83 21.46 -4.02
N ASP A 137 20.53 21.47 -4.31
CA ASP A 137 19.50 21.94 -3.41
C ASP A 137 19.41 21.11 -2.12
N THR A 138 18.96 21.77 -1.06
CA THR A 138 18.69 21.10 0.22
C THR A 138 17.24 21.34 0.62
N LEU A 139 16.52 20.26 0.89
CA LEU A 139 15.13 20.32 1.32
C LEU A 139 15.06 20.59 2.82
N GLN A 140 14.08 21.41 3.19
CA GLN A 140 13.74 21.68 4.59
C GLN A 140 12.41 20.98 4.93
N GLY A 141 12.15 20.72 6.20
CA GLY A 141 10.85 20.21 6.63
C GLY A 141 10.88 19.09 7.65
N VAL A 142 11.99 18.37 7.80
CA VAL A 142 12.14 17.31 8.82
C VAL A 142 13.26 17.67 9.79
N ALA A 143 12.90 17.94 11.04
CA ALA A 143 13.86 18.37 12.04
C ALA A 143 14.91 17.28 12.34
N GLY A 144 16.19 17.62 12.16
CA GLY A 144 17.33 16.72 12.44
C GLY A 144 17.67 15.77 11.28
N LEU A 145 16.97 15.82 10.16
CA LEU A 145 17.38 15.15 8.93
C LEU A 145 17.80 16.17 7.87
N VAL A 146 18.74 15.77 7.05
CA VAL A 146 19.11 16.48 5.82
C VAL A 146 18.31 15.86 4.67
N GLY A 147 17.55 16.69 3.95
CA GLY A 147 16.81 16.28 2.75
C GLY A 147 17.55 16.68 1.50
N LYS A 148 17.75 15.77 0.56
CA LYS A 148 18.40 16.02 -0.72
C LYS A 148 17.55 15.46 -1.87
N PRO A 149 17.17 16.29 -2.86
CA PRO A 149 16.62 15.79 -4.12
C PRO A 149 17.69 15.04 -4.90
N MET A 150 17.27 14.06 -5.69
CA MET A 150 18.18 13.34 -6.58
C MET A 150 18.19 13.96 -7.97
N LEU A 151 19.30 13.79 -8.71
CA LEU A 151 19.46 14.31 -10.07
C LEU A 151 18.47 13.63 -11.02
N GLN A 152 17.53 14.38 -11.56
CA GLN A 152 16.47 13.88 -12.45
C GLN A 152 17.01 13.26 -13.74
N GLN A 153 18.09 13.80 -14.27
CA GLN A 153 18.75 13.31 -15.49
C GLN A 153 19.26 11.87 -15.39
N ASN A 154 19.40 11.35 -14.18
CA ASN A 154 19.83 9.99 -13.92
C ASN A 154 18.67 9.00 -13.71
N GLY A 155 17.44 9.40 -14.05
CA GLY A 155 16.23 8.58 -13.92
C GLY A 155 15.58 8.62 -12.53
N TYR A 156 16.00 9.53 -11.65
CA TYR A 156 15.46 9.70 -10.29
C TYR A 156 14.42 10.83 -10.25
N ALA A 157 13.45 10.80 -11.17
CA ALA A 157 12.41 11.81 -11.21
C ALA A 157 11.63 11.85 -9.89
N ASP A 158 11.53 13.04 -9.28
CA ASP A 158 10.79 13.31 -8.05
C ASP A 158 11.20 12.44 -6.83
N GLU A 159 12.43 11.90 -6.87
CA GLU A 159 13.03 11.18 -5.76
C GLU A 159 13.83 12.10 -4.85
N GLN A 160 13.77 11.84 -3.56
CA GLN A 160 14.51 12.56 -2.53
C GLN A 160 14.99 11.60 -1.43
N VAL A 161 16.12 11.94 -0.82
CA VAL A 161 16.68 11.14 0.28
C VAL A 161 16.77 12.01 1.53
N TRP A 162 16.24 11.46 2.62
CA TRP A 162 16.33 12.05 3.96
C TRP A 162 17.27 11.23 4.81
N TYR A 163 18.26 11.86 5.46
CA TYR A 163 19.23 11.15 6.25
C TYR A 163 19.74 11.96 7.46
N ASP A 164 20.13 11.23 8.54
CA ASP A 164 20.79 11.81 9.70
C ASP A 164 22.30 11.92 9.40
N ALA A 165 22.77 13.13 9.20
CA ALA A 165 24.17 13.41 8.88
C ALA A 165 25.12 13.30 10.09
N LEU A 166 24.60 13.16 11.32
CA LEU A 166 25.39 13.18 12.53
C LEU A 166 25.68 11.79 13.12
N SER A 167 25.04 10.75 12.60
CA SER A 167 25.17 9.38 13.09
C SER A 167 26.13 8.56 12.24
N SER A 168 26.96 7.72 12.91
CA SER A 168 27.78 6.71 12.24
C SER A 168 26.96 5.56 11.63
N ASN A 169 25.72 5.36 12.11
CA ASN A 169 24.73 4.46 11.52
C ASN A 169 23.45 5.26 11.24
N PRO A 170 23.44 6.03 10.14
CA PRO A 170 22.41 7.03 9.91
C PRO A 170 21.03 6.42 9.66
N PHE A 171 20.00 7.08 10.17
CA PHE A 171 18.68 6.91 9.58
C PHE A 171 18.75 7.40 8.14
N VAL A 172 18.31 6.58 7.19
CA VAL A 172 18.26 6.94 5.77
C VAL A 172 16.95 6.42 5.18
N ALA A 173 16.19 7.28 4.54
CA ALA A 173 14.98 6.92 3.81
C ALA A 173 14.99 7.59 2.43
N LYS A 174 14.72 6.81 1.39
CA LYS A 174 14.50 7.33 0.03
C LYS A 174 13.00 7.46 -0.19
N CYS A 175 12.55 8.64 -0.56
CA CYS A 175 11.15 8.95 -0.77
C CYS A 175 10.90 9.31 -2.23
N GLN A 176 9.74 8.93 -2.74
CA GLN A 176 9.30 9.21 -4.09
C GLN A 176 7.91 9.84 -4.06
N ALA A 177 7.77 10.98 -4.71
CA ALA A 177 6.48 11.61 -4.91
C ALA A 177 5.63 10.74 -5.85
N PRO A 178 4.34 10.57 -5.57
CA PRO A 178 3.46 9.80 -6.45
C PRO A 178 3.18 10.56 -7.75
N VAL A 179 2.90 9.80 -8.80
CA VAL A 179 2.48 10.38 -10.09
C VAL A 179 1.07 10.98 -9.99
N ALA A 180 0.20 10.42 -9.15
CA ALA A 180 -1.15 10.91 -8.91
C ALA A 180 -1.17 11.83 -7.67
N ALA A 181 -1.86 12.96 -7.78
CA ALA A 181 -1.86 14.01 -6.76
C ALA A 181 -2.63 13.64 -5.46
N ASP A 182 -3.44 12.61 -5.50
CA ASP A 182 -4.26 12.11 -4.39
C ASP A 182 -3.55 11.03 -3.54
N ILE A 183 -2.36 10.60 -3.94
CA ILE A 183 -1.56 9.62 -3.22
C ILE A 183 -0.46 10.35 -2.45
N SER A 184 -0.17 9.91 -1.23
CA SER A 184 0.92 10.46 -0.43
C SER A 184 2.30 10.01 -0.92
N THR A 185 3.31 10.83 -0.65
CA THR A 185 4.72 10.47 -0.87
C THR A 185 5.10 9.26 -0.05
N GLN A 186 5.64 8.23 -0.69
CA GLN A 186 6.08 7.01 -0.02
C GLN A 186 7.60 7.00 0.15
N CYS A 187 8.03 6.55 1.32
CA CYS A 187 9.43 6.41 1.67
C CYS A 187 9.81 4.93 1.85
N VAL A 188 11.03 4.60 1.49
CA VAL A 188 11.61 3.26 1.65
C VAL A 188 12.88 3.35 2.48
N ARG A 189 12.97 2.52 3.52
CA ARG A 189 14.14 2.33 4.37
C ARG A 189 14.47 0.86 4.49
N THR A 190 15.72 0.49 4.32
CA THR A 190 16.19 -0.89 4.47
C THR A 190 17.22 -0.98 5.58
N VAL A 191 17.03 -1.92 6.50
CA VAL A 191 17.95 -2.19 7.60
C VAL A 191 18.31 -3.68 7.64
N TYR A 192 19.43 -4.01 8.32
CA TYR A 192 19.74 -5.39 8.69
C TYR A 192 19.38 -5.62 10.14
N LEU A 193 18.59 -6.66 10.40
CA LEU A 193 18.25 -7.11 11.73
C LEU A 193 19.40 -7.96 12.30
N PRO A 194 19.55 -8.00 13.63
CA PRO A 194 20.57 -8.87 14.28
C PRO A 194 20.41 -10.34 13.92
N SER A 195 19.18 -10.79 13.64
CA SER A 195 18.85 -12.15 13.20
C SER A 195 19.43 -12.58 11.85
N GLY A 196 20.08 -11.67 11.09
CA GLY A 196 20.55 -11.95 9.74
C GLY A 196 19.48 -11.79 8.64
N ILE A 197 18.34 -11.23 8.98
CA ILE A 197 17.26 -10.86 8.07
C ILE A 197 17.45 -9.40 7.65
N ALA A 198 17.13 -9.07 6.40
CA ALA A 198 16.95 -7.70 5.95
C ALA A 198 15.47 -7.33 6.04
N ALA A 199 15.18 -6.15 6.59
CA ALA A 199 13.84 -5.59 6.65
C ALA A 199 13.77 -4.33 5.78
N ILE A 200 12.81 -4.31 4.87
CA ILE A 200 12.49 -3.16 4.02
C ILE A 200 11.19 -2.58 4.54
N TYR A 201 11.22 -1.33 4.95
CA TYR A 201 10.08 -0.57 5.43
C TYR A 201 9.60 0.35 4.33
N THR A 202 8.31 0.28 3.98
CA THR A 202 7.64 1.24 3.10
C THR A 202 6.58 1.97 3.91
N PHE A 203 6.63 3.29 3.92
CA PHE A 203 5.82 4.11 4.80
C PHE A 203 5.54 5.50 4.21
N ASP A 204 4.51 6.16 4.71
CA ASP A 204 4.16 7.52 4.34
C ASP A 204 5.22 8.53 4.82
N ALA A 205 5.58 9.49 3.98
CA ALA A 205 6.57 10.52 4.30
C ALA A 205 6.22 11.35 5.55
N ALA A 206 4.95 11.41 5.95
CA ALA A 206 4.55 12.07 7.19
C ALA A 206 5.21 11.44 8.43
N LEU A 207 5.52 10.14 8.40
CA LEU A 207 6.22 9.45 9.49
C LEU A 207 7.68 9.90 9.67
N LEU A 208 8.27 10.59 8.71
CA LEU A 208 9.60 11.19 8.86
C LEU A 208 9.66 12.22 10.01
N GLN A 209 8.55 12.86 10.35
CA GLN A 209 8.51 13.82 11.47
C GLN A 209 8.87 13.14 12.80
N SER A 210 8.63 11.85 12.92
CA SER A 210 8.92 11.02 14.10
C SER A 210 10.04 10.00 13.85
N TRP A 211 10.98 10.32 12.97
CA TRP A 211 12.02 9.39 12.53
C TRP A 211 12.88 8.80 13.67
N ARG A 212 13.02 9.52 14.80
CA ARG A 212 13.81 9.03 15.95
C ARG A 212 13.13 7.87 16.65
N ASP A 213 11.81 7.85 16.67
CA ASP A 213 11.01 6.83 17.33
C ASP A 213 10.60 5.70 16.38
N PHE A 214 10.81 5.92 15.07
CA PHE A 214 10.40 4.99 14.01
C PHE A 214 11.06 3.60 14.15
N ASP A 215 12.40 3.55 14.18
CA ASP A 215 13.12 2.28 14.30
C ASP A 215 12.86 1.56 15.64
N PRO A 216 12.87 2.23 16.82
CA PRO A 216 12.48 1.61 18.08
C PRO A 216 11.06 1.04 18.09
N GLU A 217 10.11 1.72 17.47
CA GLU A 217 8.74 1.21 17.40
C GLU A 217 8.64 -0.03 16.52
N ILE A 218 9.24 -0.01 15.31
CA ILE A 218 9.29 -1.18 14.44
C ILE A 218 10.00 -2.36 15.12
N GLN A 219 11.08 -2.10 15.86
CA GLN A 219 11.79 -3.14 16.61
C GLN A 219 10.84 -3.88 17.55
N ARG A 220 10.05 -3.17 18.35
CA ARG A 220 9.07 -3.79 19.26
C ARG A 220 8.13 -4.76 18.54
N TRP A 221 7.65 -4.39 17.35
CA TRP A 221 6.81 -5.28 16.53
C TRP A 221 7.57 -6.51 16.03
N LEU A 222 8.78 -6.33 15.55
CA LEU A 222 9.61 -7.42 15.03
C LEU A 222 10.06 -8.38 16.14
N GLU A 223 10.29 -7.89 17.36
CA GLU A 223 10.58 -8.71 18.53
C GLU A 223 9.42 -9.66 18.87
N THR A 224 8.16 -9.20 18.77
CA THR A 224 6.99 -10.05 19.10
C THR A 224 6.86 -11.26 18.20
N ILE A 225 7.34 -11.19 16.97
CA ILE A 225 7.31 -12.31 16.01
C ILE A 225 8.63 -13.09 15.95
N GLY A 226 9.64 -12.71 16.73
CA GLY A 226 10.94 -13.36 16.75
C GLY A 226 11.89 -12.98 15.61
N ALA A 227 11.62 -11.89 14.90
CA ALA A 227 12.41 -11.46 13.74
C ALA A 227 13.66 -10.63 14.12
N TRP A 228 13.73 -10.12 15.34
CA TRP A 228 14.84 -9.28 15.80
C TRP A 228 16.03 -10.07 16.35
#